data_1bdfa82b3b0bd26aa3cc2eabd93d9d7b
#
_entry.id   1bdfa82b3b0bd26aa3cc2eabd93d9d7b
#
_cell.length_a   1.000
_cell.length_b   1.000
_cell.length_c   1.000
_cell.angle_alpha   90.00
_cell.angle_beta   90.00
_cell.angle_gamma   90.00
#
_symmetry.space_group_name_H-M   'P 1'
#
loop_
_entity.id
_entity.type
_entity.pdbx_description
1 polymer ?
#
loop_
_entity_poly.entity_id
_entity_poly.type
_entity_poly.pdbx_seq_one_letter_code
_entity_poly.pdbx_strand_id
1 'polypeptide(L)'
;LAQKNTRSTQSKQLRSELLAQIQGIESYGKETGNILFLIASSNKPYDVDSAFLRPGRFGTPLYVSLPDEESRRYMITKRFEKIINLGLVEVKDIDINLMVERTNGFNCSDISNLLDHIEEISAIRSINGTNKYIDNFDCLKALDEITSSVQEEDIRKLEEWKEINN
;
A
#
# COMPACT_ATOMS: atom_id res chain seq x y z
N LEU A 1 26.99 4.02 23.81
CA LEU A 1 27.51 2.80 23.16
C LEU A 1 26.78 1.54 23.65
N ALA A 2 26.44 1.39 24.94
CA ALA A 2 25.75 0.22 25.50
C ALA A 2 24.33 -0.02 24.95
N GLN A 3 23.53 1.04 24.74
CA GLN A 3 22.15 0.94 24.20
C GLN A 3 22.07 0.43 22.75
N LYS A 4 23.05 0.74 21.91
CA LYS A 4 23.11 0.28 20.52
C LYS A 4 23.37 -1.23 20.41
N ASN A 5 24.19 -1.78 21.31
CA ASN A 5 24.50 -3.21 21.37
C ASN A 5 23.31 -4.05 21.88
N THR A 6 22.56 -3.54 22.84
CA THR A 6 21.38 -4.25 23.40
C THR A 6 20.27 -4.38 22.37
N ARG A 7 19.96 -3.33 21.60
CA ARG A 7 18.99 -3.37 20.50
C ARG A 7 19.38 -4.35 19.39
N SER A 8 20.67 -4.43 19.05
CA SER A 8 21.18 -5.38 18.05
C SER A 8 21.04 -6.84 18.52
N THR A 9 21.25 -7.12 19.80
CA THR A 9 21.10 -8.47 20.35
C THR A 9 19.64 -8.89 20.43
N GLN A 10 18.75 -8.01 20.86
CA GLN A 10 17.32 -8.27 20.92
C GLN A 10 16.71 -8.52 19.53
N SER A 11 17.11 -7.74 18.52
CA SER A 11 16.63 -7.94 17.16
C SER A 11 17.11 -9.26 16.56
N LYS A 12 18.33 -9.72 16.88
CA LYS A 12 18.83 -11.02 16.45
C LYS A 12 18.08 -12.18 17.12
N GLN A 13 17.79 -12.07 18.42
CA GLN A 13 17.01 -13.07 19.15
C GLN A 13 15.59 -13.20 18.60
N LEU A 14 14.91 -12.05 18.41
CA LEU A 14 13.56 -12.02 17.83
C LEU A 14 13.53 -12.66 16.43
N ARG A 15 14.51 -12.36 15.60
CA ARG A 15 14.62 -12.95 14.26
C ARG A 15 14.82 -14.47 14.33
N SER A 16 15.70 -14.96 15.21
CA SER A 16 15.93 -16.40 15.36
C SER A 16 14.68 -17.13 15.86
N GLU A 17 13.96 -16.52 16.79
CA GLU A 17 12.70 -17.07 17.29
C GLU A 17 11.64 -17.10 16.19
N LEU A 18 11.47 -16.02 15.44
CA LEU A 18 10.51 -15.95 14.33
C LEU A 18 10.82 -17.03 13.28
N LEU A 19 12.09 -17.24 12.92
CA LEU A 19 12.49 -18.27 11.98
C LEU A 19 12.16 -19.68 12.50
N ALA A 20 12.36 -19.93 13.80
CA ALA A 20 12.02 -21.21 14.43
C ALA A 20 10.50 -21.46 14.42
N GLN A 21 9.71 -20.44 14.73
CA GLN A 21 8.24 -20.53 14.71
C GLN A 21 7.69 -20.79 13.30
N ILE A 22 8.22 -20.13 12.27
CA ILE A 22 7.84 -20.37 10.87
C ILE A 22 8.09 -21.82 10.47
N GLN A 23 9.25 -22.38 10.84
CA GLN A 23 9.55 -23.81 10.58
C GLN A 23 8.62 -24.73 11.36
N GLY A 24 8.26 -24.38 12.58
CA GLY A 24 7.28 -25.13 13.39
C GLY A 24 5.91 -25.18 12.75
N ILE A 25 5.45 -24.07 12.15
CA ILE A 25 4.16 -23.98 11.43
C ILE A 25 4.15 -24.94 10.23
N GLU A 26 5.21 -24.99 9.44
CA GLU A 26 5.32 -25.90 8.29
C GLU A 26 5.26 -27.36 8.74
N SER A 27 5.96 -27.72 9.81
CA SER A 27 5.96 -29.07 10.37
C SER A 27 4.57 -29.46 10.88
N TYR A 28 3.91 -28.57 11.61
CA TYR A 28 2.54 -28.77 12.09
C TYR A 28 1.54 -29.00 10.96
N GLY A 29 1.63 -28.24 9.87
CA GLY A 29 0.81 -28.44 8.69
C GLY A 29 0.98 -29.82 8.06
N LYS A 30 2.22 -30.31 7.95
CA LYS A 30 2.53 -31.66 7.43
C LYS A 30 2.00 -32.77 8.34
N GLU A 31 2.12 -32.62 9.66
CA GLU A 31 1.64 -33.62 10.62
C GLU A 31 0.11 -33.69 10.71
N THR A 32 -0.57 -32.56 10.61
CA THR A 32 -2.05 -32.50 10.77
C THR A 32 -2.81 -32.62 9.47
N GLY A 33 -2.12 -32.55 8.32
CA GLY A 33 -2.76 -32.49 6.99
C GLY A 33 -3.45 -31.15 6.69
N ASN A 34 -3.28 -30.14 7.53
CA ASN A 34 -3.83 -28.81 7.31
C ASN A 34 -2.97 -28.02 6.34
N ILE A 35 -3.60 -27.25 5.46
CA ILE A 35 -2.91 -26.32 4.57
C ILE A 35 -2.84 -24.96 5.28
N LEU A 36 -1.60 -24.49 5.53
CA LEU A 36 -1.34 -23.20 6.13
C LEU A 36 -0.62 -22.31 5.11
N PHE A 37 -1.15 -21.11 4.92
CA PHE A 37 -0.52 -20.07 4.08
C PHE A 37 0.10 -19.02 4.97
N LEU A 38 1.40 -18.79 4.79
CA LEU A 38 2.13 -17.73 5.46
C LEU A 38 2.48 -16.64 4.46
N ILE A 39 1.96 -15.44 4.68
CA ILE A 39 2.15 -14.29 3.80
C ILE A 39 2.79 -13.17 4.59
N ALA A 40 3.83 -12.57 4.04
CA ALA A 40 4.46 -11.35 4.57
C ALA A 40 4.56 -10.29 3.46
N SER A 41 4.55 -9.03 3.83
CA SER A 41 4.78 -7.92 2.92
C SER A 41 5.87 -6.99 3.44
N SER A 42 6.62 -6.38 2.53
CA SER A 42 7.66 -5.41 2.85
C SER A 42 7.79 -4.39 1.72
N ASN A 43 7.99 -3.12 2.09
CA ASN A 43 8.36 -2.07 1.13
C ASN A 43 9.87 -2.03 0.84
N LYS A 44 10.67 -2.76 1.65
CA LYS A 44 12.14 -2.82 1.54
C LYS A 44 12.60 -4.27 1.56
N PRO A 45 12.34 -5.04 0.50
CA PRO A 45 12.68 -6.46 0.45
C PRO A 45 14.20 -6.70 0.50
N TYR A 46 15.00 -5.73 0.06
CA TYR A 46 16.46 -5.76 0.14
C TYR A 46 17.00 -5.69 1.59
N ASP A 47 16.19 -5.21 2.55
CA ASP A 47 16.50 -5.21 3.99
C ASP A 47 16.06 -6.51 4.70
N VAL A 48 15.30 -7.36 4.01
CA VAL A 48 14.82 -8.63 4.55
C VAL A 48 15.96 -9.65 4.55
N ASP A 49 16.20 -10.29 5.71
CA ASP A 49 17.21 -11.33 5.81
C ASP A 49 16.88 -12.50 4.86
N SER A 50 17.84 -12.89 4.02
CA SER A 50 17.69 -13.97 3.04
C SER A 50 17.26 -15.31 3.66
N ALA A 51 17.49 -15.49 4.96
CA ALA A 51 17.02 -16.67 5.69
C ALA A 51 15.50 -16.82 5.64
N PHE A 52 14.74 -15.73 5.55
CA PHE A 52 13.27 -15.78 5.42
C PHE A 52 12.81 -16.21 4.04
N LEU A 53 13.61 -15.99 3.01
CA LEU A 53 13.26 -16.29 1.61
C LEU A 53 13.56 -17.73 1.18
N ARG A 54 14.09 -18.55 2.10
CA ARG A 54 14.42 -19.95 1.80
C ARG A 54 13.15 -20.80 1.65
N PRO A 55 13.20 -21.89 0.83
CA PRO A 55 12.12 -22.87 0.77
C PRO A 55 11.71 -23.39 2.15
N GLY A 56 10.42 -23.59 2.38
CA GLY A 56 9.87 -23.97 3.68
C GLY A 56 9.64 -22.79 4.64
N ARG A 57 9.82 -21.56 4.16
CA ARG A 57 9.51 -20.31 4.86
C ARG A 57 8.61 -19.45 3.99
N PHE A 58 8.95 -18.19 3.72
CA PHE A 58 8.15 -17.38 2.78
C PHE A 58 8.38 -17.76 1.31
N GLY A 59 9.53 -18.37 0.99
CA GLY A 59 9.82 -18.83 -0.38
C GLY A 59 10.08 -17.67 -1.34
N THR A 60 9.68 -17.88 -2.61
CA THR A 60 9.91 -16.90 -3.68
C THR A 60 9.04 -15.65 -3.47
N PRO A 61 9.65 -14.47 -3.46
CA PRO A 61 8.91 -13.23 -3.30
C PRO A 61 8.12 -12.87 -4.57
N LEU A 62 6.97 -12.22 -4.37
CA LEU A 62 6.17 -11.65 -5.44
C LEU A 62 6.34 -10.12 -5.44
N TYR A 63 6.85 -9.58 -6.53
CA TYR A 63 6.94 -8.13 -6.71
C TYR A 63 5.59 -7.55 -7.12
N VAL A 64 5.13 -6.56 -6.38
CA VAL A 64 3.93 -5.78 -6.70
C VAL A 64 4.38 -4.37 -7.11
N SER A 65 4.19 -4.04 -8.38
CA SER A 65 4.53 -2.73 -8.94
C SER A 65 3.58 -1.63 -8.45
N LEU A 66 3.93 -0.38 -8.75
CA LEU A 66 2.97 0.71 -8.66
C LEU A 66 1.76 0.42 -9.57
N PRO A 67 0.56 0.94 -9.21
CA PRO A 67 -0.63 0.77 -10.01
C PRO A 67 -0.43 1.43 -11.39
N ASP A 68 -0.73 0.69 -12.44
CA ASP A 68 -0.79 1.20 -13.80
C ASP A 68 -1.99 2.13 -14.01
N GLU A 69 -2.14 2.72 -15.19
CA GLU A 69 -3.22 3.65 -15.48
C GLU A 69 -4.60 3.02 -15.26
N GLU A 70 -4.79 1.78 -15.69
CA GLU A 70 -6.05 1.06 -15.56
C GLU A 70 -6.39 0.80 -14.08
N SER A 71 -5.42 0.38 -13.31
CA SER A 71 -5.55 0.16 -11.87
C SER A 71 -5.89 1.45 -11.13
N ARG A 72 -5.22 2.57 -11.44
CA ARG A 72 -5.54 3.87 -10.85
C ARG A 72 -6.96 4.31 -11.20
N ARG A 73 -7.34 4.19 -12.46
CA ARG A 73 -8.70 4.46 -12.95
C ARG A 73 -9.73 3.62 -12.19
N TYR A 74 -9.48 2.33 -12.04
CA TYR A 74 -10.35 1.43 -11.29
C TYR A 74 -10.51 1.88 -9.83
N MET A 75 -9.42 2.18 -9.13
CA MET A 75 -9.46 2.61 -7.73
C MET A 75 -10.29 3.90 -7.57
N ILE A 76 -10.03 4.91 -8.40
CA ILE A 76 -10.72 6.21 -8.37
C ILE A 76 -12.21 6.02 -8.66
N THR A 77 -12.55 5.32 -9.74
CA THR A 77 -13.94 5.07 -10.14
C THR A 77 -14.70 4.30 -9.06
N LYS A 78 -14.11 3.25 -8.51
CA LYS A 78 -14.72 2.44 -7.47
C LYS A 78 -14.99 3.20 -6.18
N ARG A 79 -14.13 4.14 -5.83
CA ARG A 79 -14.37 5.01 -4.66
C ARG A 79 -15.60 5.89 -4.88
N PHE A 80 -15.72 6.57 -6.02
CA PHE A 80 -16.88 7.39 -6.32
C PHE A 80 -18.18 6.58 -6.46
N GLU A 81 -18.12 5.40 -7.10
CA GLU A 81 -19.25 4.47 -7.12
C GLU A 81 -19.72 4.09 -5.70
N LYS A 82 -18.78 3.82 -4.81
CA LYS A 82 -19.10 3.51 -3.41
C LYS A 82 -19.79 4.67 -2.71
N ILE A 83 -19.29 5.89 -2.89
CA ILE A 83 -19.88 7.11 -2.30
C ILE A 83 -21.31 7.31 -2.82
N ILE A 84 -21.52 7.19 -4.12
CA ILE A 84 -22.83 7.31 -4.77
C ILE A 84 -23.81 6.25 -4.21
N ASN A 85 -23.36 5.00 -4.10
CA ASN A 85 -24.19 3.90 -3.61
C ASN A 85 -24.58 4.04 -2.14
N LEU A 86 -23.76 4.71 -1.32
CA LEU A 86 -24.09 5.02 0.06
C LEU A 86 -25.17 6.10 0.17
N GLY A 87 -25.38 6.91 -0.87
CA GLY A 87 -26.42 7.95 -0.91
C GLY A 87 -26.26 9.08 0.10
N LEU A 88 -25.08 9.23 0.69
CA LEU A 88 -24.80 10.25 1.71
C LEU A 88 -24.45 11.61 1.10
N VAL A 89 -23.80 11.59 -0.05
CA VAL A 89 -23.34 12.78 -0.78
C VAL A 89 -23.52 12.55 -2.27
N GLU A 90 -23.99 13.58 -2.98
CA GLU A 90 -24.03 13.58 -4.45
C GLU A 90 -22.60 13.77 -5.01
N VAL A 91 -22.34 13.18 -6.15
CA VAL A 91 -21.08 13.35 -6.90
C VAL A 91 -21.44 13.95 -8.28
N LYS A 92 -20.80 15.06 -8.65
CA LYS A 92 -21.11 15.82 -9.88
C LYS A 92 -19.84 16.19 -10.63
N ASP A 93 -19.89 16.03 -11.95
CA ASP A 93 -18.91 16.60 -12.89
C ASP A 93 -17.43 16.27 -12.54
N ILE A 94 -17.14 15.02 -12.17
CA ILE A 94 -15.78 14.57 -11.87
C ILE A 94 -15.04 14.22 -13.16
N ASP A 95 -13.89 14.85 -13.38
CA ASP A 95 -12.96 14.49 -14.47
C ASP A 95 -12.02 13.36 -14.01
N ILE A 96 -12.49 12.13 -14.20
CA ILE A 96 -11.69 10.92 -13.87
C ILE A 96 -10.41 10.85 -14.71
N ASN A 97 -10.43 11.32 -15.97
CA ASN A 97 -9.23 11.25 -16.82
C ASN A 97 -8.12 12.15 -16.30
N LEU A 98 -8.45 13.36 -15.89
CA LEU A 98 -7.51 14.29 -15.28
C LEU A 98 -6.95 13.73 -13.96
N MET A 99 -7.80 13.13 -13.13
CA MET A 99 -7.34 12.50 -11.87
C MET A 99 -6.35 11.35 -12.15
N VAL A 100 -6.64 10.51 -13.13
CA VAL A 100 -5.76 9.39 -13.53
C VAL A 100 -4.42 9.90 -14.06
N GLU A 101 -4.43 10.97 -14.87
CA GLU A 101 -3.22 11.59 -15.38
C GLU A 101 -2.37 12.18 -14.23
N ARG A 102 -2.99 12.97 -13.34
CA ARG A 102 -2.32 13.66 -12.22
C ARG A 102 -1.81 12.72 -11.14
N THR A 103 -2.33 11.49 -11.05
CA THR A 103 -1.90 10.45 -10.10
C THR A 103 -0.84 9.51 -10.67
N ASN A 104 -0.22 9.85 -11.80
CA ASN A 104 0.90 9.06 -12.31
C ASN A 104 2.05 9.01 -11.29
N GLY A 105 2.58 7.82 -11.01
CA GLY A 105 3.62 7.61 -9.99
C GLY A 105 3.11 7.51 -8.55
N PHE A 106 1.80 7.61 -8.29
CA PHE A 106 1.23 7.36 -6.98
C PHE A 106 1.17 5.86 -6.67
N ASN A 107 1.43 5.49 -5.42
CA ASN A 107 1.11 4.15 -4.92
C ASN A 107 -0.37 4.05 -4.50
N CYS A 108 -0.83 2.84 -4.15
CA CYS A 108 -2.23 2.63 -3.76
C CYS A 108 -2.63 3.41 -2.49
N SER A 109 -1.69 3.61 -1.56
CA SER A 109 -1.93 4.39 -0.34
C SER A 109 -2.05 5.88 -0.64
N ASP A 110 -1.22 6.41 -1.55
CA ASP A 110 -1.31 7.81 -1.98
C ASP A 110 -2.66 8.09 -2.65
N ILE A 111 -3.13 7.17 -3.52
CA ILE A 111 -4.45 7.28 -4.16
C ILE A 111 -5.57 7.23 -3.12
N SER A 112 -5.49 6.32 -2.14
CA SER A 112 -6.48 6.26 -1.07
C SER A 112 -6.50 7.54 -0.25
N ASN A 113 -5.33 8.05 0.12
CA ASN A 113 -5.19 9.31 0.86
C ASN A 113 -5.76 10.51 0.07
N LEU A 114 -5.49 10.58 -1.23
CA LEU A 114 -6.07 11.59 -2.12
C LEU A 114 -7.61 11.54 -2.09
N LEU A 115 -8.18 10.34 -2.21
CA LEU A 115 -9.63 10.15 -2.24
C LEU A 115 -10.28 10.48 -0.88
N ASP A 116 -9.64 10.13 0.22
CA ASP A 116 -10.08 10.51 1.57
C ASP A 116 -10.05 12.04 1.75
N HIS A 117 -9.00 12.69 1.23
CA HIS A 117 -8.86 14.15 1.30
C HIS A 117 -9.90 14.90 0.45
N ILE A 118 -10.29 14.35 -0.69
CA ILE A 118 -11.42 14.88 -1.49
C ILE A 118 -12.72 14.88 -0.66
N GLU A 119 -13.01 13.78 0.03
CA GLU A 119 -14.19 13.67 0.88
C GLU A 119 -14.13 14.67 2.04
N GLU A 120 -12.95 14.86 2.64
CA GLU A 120 -12.73 15.83 3.71
C GLU A 120 -12.97 17.28 3.25
N ILE A 121 -12.40 17.68 2.09
CA ILE A 121 -12.61 19.01 1.50
C ILE A 121 -14.10 19.26 1.26
N SER A 122 -14.79 18.30 0.65
CA SER A 122 -16.23 18.40 0.39
C SER A 122 -17.04 18.50 1.68
N ALA A 123 -16.69 17.73 2.71
CA ALA A 123 -17.35 17.78 4.02
C ALA A 123 -17.20 19.17 4.68
N ILE A 124 -15.99 19.74 4.64
CA ILE A 124 -15.72 21.09 5.16
C ILE A 124 -16.54 22.14 4.40
N ARG A 125 -16.62 22.05 3.07
CA ARG A 125 -17.45 22.95 2.25
C ARG A 125 -18.93 22.82 2.57
N SER A 126 -19.40 21.61 2.85
CA SER A 126 -20.79 21.35 3.24
C SER A 126 -21.13 21.97 4.59
N ILE A 127 -20.24 21.83 5.61
CA ILE A 127 -20.41 22.43 6.94
C ILE A 127 -20.46 23.96 6.83
N ASN A 128 -19.65 24.57 5.97
CA ASN A 128 -19.62 26.01 5.74
C ASN A 128 -20.80 26.50 4.86
N GLY A 129 -21.70 25.60 4.48
CA GLY A 129 -22.93 25.96 3.72
C GLY A 129 -22.68 26.32 2.25
N THR A 130 -21.47 26.06 1.73
CA THR A 130 -21.08 26.46 0.36
C THR A 130 -21.38 25.38 -0.68
N ASN A 131 -21.46 24.11 -0.29
CA ASN A 131 -21.78 23.01 -1.22
C ASN A 131 -22.28 21.76 -0.45
N LYS A 132 -23.06 20.90 -1.14
CA LYS A 132 -23.57 19.62 -0.60
C LYS A 132 -23.23 18.42 -1.48
N TYR A 133 -22.33 18.57 -2.43
CA TYR A 133 -21.88 17.51 -3.33
C TYR A 133 -20.37 17.55 -3.49
N ILE A 134 -19.79 16.42 -3.87
CA ILE A 134 -18.40 16.35 -4.31
C ILE A 134 -18.35 16.74 -5.78
N ASP A 135 -17.47 17.66 -6.14
CA ASP A 135 -17.30 18.11 -7.52
C ASP A 135 -15.82 18.18 -7.92
N ASN A 136 -15.59 18.59 -9.17
CA ASN A 136 -14.24 18.69 -9.71
C ASN A 136 -13.36 19.72 -8.97
N PHE A 137 -13.94 20.70 -8.30
CA PHE A 137 -13.18 21.64 -7.44
C PHE A 137 -12.50 20.92 -6.27
N ASP A 138 -13.21 19.99 -5.60
CA ASP A 138 -12.67 19.22 -4.48
C ASP A 138 -11.51 18.32 -4.96
N CYS A 139 -11.70 17.71 -6.14
CA CYS A 139 -10.67 16.87 -6.76
C CYS A 139 -9.41 17.66 -7.13
N LEU A 140 -9.56 18.80 -7.77
CA LEU A 140 -8.43 19.65 -8.17
C LEU A 140 -7.67 20.17 -6.94
N LYS A 141 -8.39 20.61 -5.92
CA LYS A 141 -7.79 21.09 -4.70
C LYS A 141 -7.00 19.99 -4.00
N ALA A 142 -7.56 18.80 -3.87
CA ALA A 142 -6.85 17.66 -3.29
C ALA A 142 -5.61 17.26 -4.11
N LEU A 143 -5.69 17.27 -5.44
CA LEU A 143 -4.57 17.01 -6.33
C LEU A 143 -3.44 18.03 -6.24
N ASP A 144 -3.74 19.26 -5.83
CA ASP A 144 -2.74 20.29 -5.61
C ASP A 144 -2.08 20.18 -4.21
N GLU A 145 -2.77 19.59 -3.24
CA GLU A 145 -2.30 19.45 -1.86
C GLU A 145 -1.60 18.10 -1.60
N ILE A 146 -1.97 17.03 -2.32
CA ILE A 146 -1.42 15.68 -2.15
C ILE A 146 -0.40 15.38 -3.25
N THR A 147 0.78 14.94 -2.84
CA THR A 147 1.86 14.51 -3.74
C THR A 147 2.20 13.04 -3.51
N SER A 148 2.83 12.40 -4.51
CA SER A 148 3.34 11.03 -4.37
C SER A 148 4.34 10.94 -3.22
N SER A 149 4.17 9.93 -2.37
CA SER A 149 5.13 9.57 -1.32
C SER A 149 6.31 8.73 -1.85
N VAL A 150 6.23 8.31 -3.10
CA VAL A 150 7.19 7.38 -3.71
C VAL A 150 8.45 8.14 -4.13
N GLN A 151 9.61 7.64 -3.70
CA GLN A 151 10.91 8.16 -4.13
C GLN A 151 11.40 7.35 -5.34
N GLU A 152 11.90 8.00 -6.38
CA GLU A 152 12.46 7.32 -7.56
C GLU A 152 13.61 6.36 -7.20
N GLU A 153 14.40 6.72 -6.18
CA GLU A 153 15.48 5.86 -5.69
C GLU A 153 14.96 4.55 -5.09
N ASP A 154 13.82 4.58 -4.39
CA ASP A 154 13.21 3.37 -3.82
C ASP A 154 12.67 2.46 -4.92
N ILE A 155 12.06 3.03 -5.97
CA ILE A 155 11.62 2.26 -7.16
C ILE A 155 12.81 1.56 -7.81
N ARG A 156 13.90 2.30 -8.07
CA ARG A 156 15.10 1.73 -8.69
C ARG A 156 15.67 0.58 -7.87
N LYS A 157 15.78 0.73 -6.55
CA LYS A 157 16.26 -0.34 -5.66
C LYS A 157 15.36 -1.57 -5.68
N LEU A 158 14.04 -1.38 -5.79
CA LEU A 158 13.08 -2.46 -5.89
C LEU A 158 13.18 -3.19 -7.23
N GLU A 159 13.38 -2.47 -8.32
CA GLU A 159 13.57 -3.05 -9.67
C GLU A 159 14.88 -3.83 -9.74
N GLU A 160 16.00 -3.27 -9.27
CA GLU A 160 17.30 -3.96 -9.17
C GLU A 160 17.17 -5.25 -8.32
N TRP A 161 16.47 -5.16 -7.19
CA TRP A 161 16.25 -6.32 -6.34
C TRP A 161 15.40 -7.40 -7.02
N LYS A 162 14.36 -6.99 -7.77
CA LYS A 162 13.52 -7.89 -8.57
C LYS A 162 14.35 -8.66 -9.60
N GLU A 163 15.24 -7.99 -10.35
CA GLU A 163 16.09 -8.62 -11.36
C GLU A 163 17.02 -9.69 -10.78
N ILE A 164 17.47 -9.51 -9.54
CA ILE A 164 18.38 -10.45 -8.86
C ILE A 164 17.62 -11.67 -8.30
N ASN A 165 16.32 -11.53 -7.98
CA ASN A 165 15.56 -12.55 -7.24
C ASN A 165 14.43 -13.21 -8.05
N ASN A 166 14.33 -12.91 -9.33
CA ASN A 166 13.45 -13.60 -10.31
C ASN A 166 14.27 -14.68 -11.08
#